data_5d351555f5ae8b4a4057fa7e77c0b0c3
#
_entry.id   5d351555f5ae8b4a4057fa7e77c0b0c3
#
_cell.length_a   1.000
_cell.length_b   1.000
_cell.length_c   1.000
_cell.angle_alpha   90.00
_cell.angle_beta   90.00
_cell.angle_gamma   90.00
#
_symmetry.space_group_name_H-M   'P 1'
#
loop_
_entity.id
_entity.type
_entity.pdbx_description
1 polymer ?
#
loop_
_entity_poly.entity_id
_entity_poly.type
_entity_poly.pdbx_seq_one_letter_code
_entity_poly.pdbx_strand_id
1 'polypeptide(L)'
;MEELIEKLKLQIIEQLNLEDIEPEDINADEPLFGTGMGLDSIDALELIVLLEKDYGIKIQNPKDGQKVFHSLKTMAEFIQENQ
;
A
#
# COMPACT_ATOMS: atom_id res chain seq x y z
N MET A 1 6.12 10.69 -8.68
CA MET A 1 5.10 10.34 -7.68
C MET A 1 3.88 9.65 -8.30
N GLU A 2 3.30 10.21 -9.35
CA GLU A 2 2.13 9.61 -10.00
C GLU A 2 2.41 8.22 -10.57
N GLU A 3 3.56 8.05 -11.21
CA GLU A 3 3.93 6.76 -11.76
C GLU A 3 4.08 5.70 -10.67
N LEU A 4 4.65 6.09 -9.54
CA LEU A 4 4.80 5.18 -8.41
C LEU A 4 3.45 4.81 -7.83
N ILE A 5 2.54 5.77 -7.71
CA ILE A 5 1.19 5.51 -7.21
C ILE A 5 0.44 4.53 -8.12
N GLU A 6 0.52 4.75 -9.43
CA GLU A 6 -0.13 3.84 -10.38
C GLU A 6 0.46 2.43 -10.30
N LYS A 7 1.77 2.34 -10.18
CA LYS A 7 2.44 1.06 -10.01
C LYS A 7 2.00 0.37 -8.71
N LEU A 8 1.91 1.13 -7.62
CA LEU A 8 1.46 0.59 -6.34
C LEU A 8 0.03 0.04 -6.41
N LYS A 9 -0.86 0.74 -7.12
CA LYS A 9 -2.22 0.26 -7.30
C LYS A 9 -2.23 -1.15 -7.91
N LEU A 10 -1.48 -1.33 -8.97
CA LEU A 10 -1.38 -2.64 -9.64
C LEU A 10 -0.75 -3.69 -8.73
N GLN A 11 0.30 -3.32 -8.01
CA GLN A 11 0.99 -4.23 -7.12
C GLN A 11 0.11 -4.68 -5.95
N ILE A 12 -0.66 -3.75 -5.39
CA ILE A 12 -1.56 -4.05 -4.29
C ILE A 12 -2.68 -4.99 -4.76
N ILE A 13 -3.26 -4.71 -5.91
CA ILE A 13 -4.30 -5.56 -6.47
C ILE A 13 -3.78 -6.98 -6.66
N GLU A 14 -2.58 -7.11 -7.20
CA GLU A 14 -1.97 -8.41 -7.41
C GLU A 14 -1.61 -9.10 -6.09
N GLN A 15 -0.98 -8.37 -5.18
CA GLN A 15 -0.52 -8.92 -3.91
C GLN A 15 -1.68 -9.41 -3.04
N LEU A 16 -2.77 -8.66 -3.00
CA LEU A 16 -3.94 -8.99 -2.20
C LEU A 16 -4.99 -9.77 -2.98
N ASN A 17 -4.72 -10.03 -4.25
CA ASN A 17 -5.62 -10.80 -5.11
C ASN A 17 -7.01 -10.17 -5.18
N LEU A 18 -7.06 -8.86 -5.39
CA LEU A 18 -8.31 -8.10 -5.44
C LEU A 18 -8.91 -8.12 -6.84
N GLU A 19 -9.61 -9.21 -7.18
CA GLU A 19 -10.10 -9.44 -8.54
C GLU A 19 -11.21 -8.47 -8.96
N ASP A 20 -11.98 -7.98 -8.01
CA ASP A 20 -13.12 -7.10 -8.29
C ASP A 20 -12.77 -5.61 -8.28
N ILE A 21 -11.50 -5.28 -8.03
CA ILE A 21 -11.07 -3.89 -7.93
C ILE A 21 -10.10 -3.57 -9.06
N GLU A 22 -10.39 -2.48 -9.77
CA GLU A 22 -9.49 -1.99 -10.82
C GLU A 22 -8.68 -0.79 -10.30
N PRO A 23 -7.53 -0.49 -10.93
CA PRO A 23 -6.72 0.65 -10.49
C PRO A 23 -7.49 1.97 -10.43
N GLU A 24 -8.43 2.17 -11.35
CA GLU A 24 -9.24 3.39 -11.37
C GLU A 24 -10.15 3.52 -10.16
N ASP A 25 -10.46 2.40 -9.51
CA ASP A 25 -11.33 2.40 -8.33
C ASP A 25 -10.59 2.79 -7.06
N ILE A 26 -9.26 2.86 -7.11
CA ILE A 26 -8.43 3.16 -5.94
C ILE A 26 -8.08 4.64 -5.94
N ASN A 27 -8.43 5.34 -4.87
CA ASN A 27 -8.09 6.74 -4.69
C ASN A 27 -6.86 6.84 -3.77
N ALA A 28 -5.80 7.50 -4.26
CA ALA A 28 -4.54 7.59 -3.52
C ALA A 28 -4.67 8.34 -2.19
N ASP A 29 -5.66 9.22 -2.07
CA ASP A 29 -5.86 10.03 -0.87
C ASP A 29 -6.78 9.37 0.15
N GLU A 30 -7.50 8.32 -0.22
CA GLU A 30 -8.41 7.64 0.69
C GLU A 30 -7.68 6.62 1.57
N PRO A 31 -8.17 6.38 2.80
CA PRO A 31 -7.60 5.35 3.65
C PRO A 31 -7.65 3.97 3.00
N LEU A 32 -6.60 3.18 3.21
CA LEU A 32 -6.59 1.81 2.74
C LEU A 32 -7.42 0.90 3.64
N PHE A 33 -7.53 1.26 4.91
CA PHE A 33 -8.24 0.45 5.91
C PHE A 33 -9.54 1.11 6.33
N GLY A 34 -10.44 0.31 6.87
CA GLY A 34 -11.72 0.80 7.35
C GLY A 34 -12.66 1.21 6.22
N THR A 35 -13.02 2.50 6.17
CA THR A 35 -14.03 2.98 5.21
C THR A 35 -13.55 3.14 3.79
N GLY A 36 -12.22 3.13 3.58
CA GLY A 36 -11.67 3.23 2.21
C GLY A 36 -11.79 1.93 1.45
N MET A 37 -10.66 1.24 1.25
CA MET A 37 -10.66 -0.05 0.57
C MET A 37 -11.14 -1.20 1.45
N GLY A 38 -11.32 -0.96 2.74
CA GLY A 38 -11.80 -2.00 3.64
C GLY A 38 -10.79 -3.08 3.97
N LEU A 39 -9.51 -2.77 3.86
CA LEU A 39 -8.46 -3.72 4.19
C LEU A 39 -8.37 -3.93 5.70
N ASP A 40 -7.87 -5.08 6.11
CA ASP A 40 -7.71 -5.40 7.54
C ASP A 40 -6.24 -5.63 7.89
N SER A 41 -5.99 -6.05 9.15
CA SER A 41 -4.63 -6.22 9.64
C SER A 41 -3.85 -7.32 8.90
N ILE A 42 -4.55 -8.30 8.35
CA ILE A 42 -3.91 -9.36 7.57
C ILE A 42 -3.42 -8.76 6.25
N ASP A 43 -4.22 -7.89 5.65
CA ASP A 43 -3.81 -7.20 4.43
C ASP A 43 -2.60 -6.30 4.67
N ALA A 44 -2.50 -5.70 5.86
CA ALA A 44 -1.34 -4.90 6.21
C ALA A 44 -0.05 -5.73 6.20
N LEU A 45 -0.11 -6.97 6.67
CA LEU A 45 1.03 -7.87 6.64
C LEU A 45 1.47 -8.16 5.20
N GLU A 46 0.51 -8.33 4.30
CA GLU A 46 0.80 -8.53 2.89
C GLU A 46 1.46 -7.30 2.27
N LEU A 47 1.03 -6.10 2.66
CA LEU A 47 1.64 -4.87 2.17
C LEU A 47 3.07 -4.71 2.69
N ILE A 48 3.34 -5.13 3.93
CA ILE A 48 4.70 -5.14 4.47
C ILE A 48 5.58 -6.06 3.63
N VAL A 49 5.08 -7.24 3.29
CA VAL A 49 5.80 -8.18 2.44
C VAL A 49 6.07 -7.57 1.07
N LEU A 50 5.08 -6.87 0.52
CA LEU A 50 5.21 -6.22 -0.78
C LEU A 50 6.37 -5.21 -0.78
N LEU A 51 6.43 -4.36 0.24
CA LEU A 51 7.50 -3.37 0.33
C LEU A 51 8.87 -4.02 0.47
N GLU A 52 8.97 -5.07 1.26
CA GLU A 52 10.23 -5.77 1.43
C GLU A 52 10.68 -6.47 0.15
N LYS A 53 9.74 -7.15 -0.50
CA LYS A 53 10.01 -7.94 -1.70
C LYS A 53 10.32 -7.06 -2.92
N ASP A 54 9.48 -6.07 -3.18
CA ASP A 54 9.58 -5.29 -4.42
C ASP A 54 10.44 -4.03 -4.29
N TYR A 55 10.59 -3.51 -3.08
CA TYR A 55 11.30 -2.25 -2.84
C TYR A 55 12.48 -2.39 -1.89
N GLY A 56 12.64 -3.55 -1.26
CA GLY A 56 13.74 -3.78 -0.33
C GLY A 56 13.63 -2.97 0.96
N ILE A 57 12.42 -2.54 1.31
CA ILE A 57 12.19 -1.69 2.47
C ILE A 57 11.58 -2.54 3.58
N LYS A 58 12.19 -2.52 4.77
CA LYS A 58 11.68 -3.24 5.93
C LYS A 58 10.96 -2.30 6.88
N ILE A 59 9.77 -2.69 7.29
CA ILE A 59 9.04 -2.01 8.35
C ILE A 59 9.20 -2.84 9.61
N GLN A 60 9.96 -2.32 10.58
CA GLN A 60 10.31 -3.07 11.77
C GLN A 60 9.25 -2.99 12.87
N ASN A 61 8.46 -1.93 12.86
CA ASN A 61 7.48 -1.66 13.90
C ASN A 61 6.08 -1.61 13.30
N PRO A 62 5.12 -2.43 13.79
CA PRO A 62 3.75 -2.41 13.27
C PRO A 62 3.09 -1.04 13.34
N LYS A 63 3.45 -0.21 14.32
CA LYS A 63 2.91 1.14 14.43
C LYS A 63 3.35 2.02 13.28
N ASP A 64 4.58 1.84 12.82
CA ASP A 64 5.08 2.56 11.66
C ASP A 64 4.33 2.12 10.41
N GLY A 65 4.00 0.85 10.32
CA GLY A 65 3.20 0.32 9.23
C GLY A 65 1.84 0.98 9.12
N GLN A 66 1.18 1.24 10.26
CA GLN A 66 -0.13 1.89 10.26
C GLN A 66 -0.06 3.28 9.63
N LYS A 67 1.02 4.01 9.89
CA LYS A 67 1.21 5.34 9.31
C LYS A 67 1.53 5.25 7.82
N VAL A 68 2.39 4.32 7.45
CA VAL A 68 2.81 4.13 6.05
C VAL A 68 1.62 3.73 5.19
N PHE A 69 0.79 2.82 5.70
CA PHE A 69 -0.33 2.26 4.95
C PHE A 69 -1.64 3.01 5.16
N HIS A 70 -1.56 4.24 5.65
CA HIS A 70 -2.77 5.06 5.80
C HIS A 70 -3.45 5.27 4.45
N SER A 71 -2.67 5.55 3.40
CA SER A 71 -3.17 5.71 2.05
C SER A 71 -2.07 5.33 1.06
N LEU A 72 -2.42 5.21 -0.22
CA LEU A 72 -1.42 4.97 -1.26
C LEU A 72 -0.43 6.12 -1.33
N LYS A 73 -0.90 7.34 -1.13
CA LYS A 73 -0.03 8.50 -1.15
C LYS A 73 1.03 8.41 -0.07
N THR A 74 0.65 8.04 1.16
CA THR A 74 1.63 7.90 2.25
C THR A 74 2.59 6.75 1.99
N MET A 75 2.12 5.67 1.37
CA MET A 75 3.01 4.59 0.96
C MET A 75 4.04 5.07 -0.05
N ALA A 76 3.60 5.80 -1.05
CA ALA A 76 4.50 6.30 -2.09
C ALA A 76 5.54 7.26 -1.51
N GLU A 77 5.12 8.14 -0.61
CA GLU A 77 6.02 9.06 0.06
C GLU A 77 7.07 8.30 0.87
N PHE A 78 6.64 7.29 1.61
CA PHE A 78 7.55 6.47 2.40
C PHE A 78 8.57 5.75 1.52
N ILE A 79 8.13 5.20 0.40
CA ILE A 79 9.02 4.53 -0.53
C ILE A 79 10.08 5.49 -1.07
N GLN A 80 9.67 6.70 -1.47
CA GLN A 80 10.58 7.69 -1.99
C GLN A 80 11.60 8.15 -0.95
N GLU A 81 11.20 8.27 0.31
CA GLU A 81 12.09 8.66 1.39
C GLU A 81 13.13 7.59 1.73
N ASN A 82 12.84 6.33 1.43
CA ASN A 82 13.67 5.20 1.82
C ASN A 82 14.41 4.54 0.65
N GLN A 83 14.33 5.12 -0.51
CA GLN A 83 15.09 4.63 -1.67
C GLN A 83 16.28 5.50 -2.03
#